data_f45438063fa99cfdc530db431da499e4
#
_entry.id   f45438063fa99cfdc530db431da499e4
#
_cell.length_a   1.000
_cell.length_b   1.000
_cell.length_c   1.000
_cell.angle_alpha   90.00
_cell.angle_beta   90.00
_cell.angle_gamma   90.00
#
_symmetry.space_group_name_H-M   'P 1'
#
loop_
_entity.id
_entity.type
_entity.pdbx_description
1 polymer ?
#
loop_
_entity_poly.entity_id
_entity_poly.type
_entity_poly.pdbx_seq_one_letter_code
_entity_poly.pdbx_strand_id
1 'polypeptide(L)'
;MAFCANCGAAVSGQFCQQCGTPAGAPGAGPAAPGANPPGVNPLPPPVSASVGMTDNMSGALCYLLGFITGILFLVLAPYNQNRTIRFHAFQSIFLNIAWFAVYIVASIISYALTAIPFLGTFIYIVLHLALGLGLFILWLYMMFKTYNGEKIVLPVIGPLADKQAGV
;
A
#
# COMPACT_ATOMS: atom_id res chain seq x y z
N MET A 1 19.65 7.01 -42.83
CA MET A 1 19.57 6.79 -41.38
C MET A 1 18.35 7.53 -40.89
N ALA A 2 17.43 6.85 -40.17
CA ALA A 2 16.24 7.48 -39.62
C ALA A 2 16.56 8.07 -38.24
N PHE A 3 16.01 9.23 -37.94
CA PHE A 3 16.15 9.88 -36.64
C PHE A 3 14.82 9.83 -35.87
N CYS A 4 14.88 9.66 -34.57
CA CYS A 4 13.72 9.65 -33.71
C CYS A 4 13.06 11.03 -33.66
N ALA A 5 11.77 11.13 -33.98
CA ALA A 5 11.04 12.38 -33.98
C ALA A 5 10.88 13.00 -32.57
N ASN A 6 11.04 12.18 -31.51
CA ASN A 6 10.87 12.62 -30.14
C ASN A 6 12.17 13.10 -29.46
N CYS A 7 13.33 12.45 -29.74
CA CYS A 7 14.59 12.78 -29.06
C CYS A 7 15.76 13.06 -30.02
N GLY A 8 15.58 12.97 -31.34
CA GLY A 8 16.60 13.25 -32.35
C GLY A 8 17.69 12.19 -32.49
N ALA A 9 17.70 11.12 -31.72
CA ALA A 9 18.68 10.06 -31.81
C ALA A 9 18.53 9.21 -33.09
N ALA A 10 19.66 8.72 -33.66
CA ALA A 10 19.63 7.81 -34.80
C ALA A 10 18.94 6.49 -34.42
N VAL A 11 18.00 6.03 -35.27
CA VAL A 11 17.23 4.81 -35.03
C VAL A 11 17.55 3.78 -36.08
N SER A 12 17.98 2.59 -35.65
CA SER A 12 18.31 1.45 -36.50
C SER A 12 17.30 0.30 -36.43
N GLY A 13 16.22 0.42 -35.61
CA GLY A 13 15.21 -0.60 -35.38
C GLY A 13 13.80 -0.04 -35.29
N GLN A 14 12.84 -0.89 -34.88
CA GLN A 14 11.43 -0.49 -34.75
C GLN A 14 11.16 0.46 -33.56
N PHE A 15 12.08 0.59 -32.63
CA PHE A 15 12.00 1.45 -31.45
C PHE A 15 13.30 2.24 -31.28
N CYS A 16 13.19 3.49 -30.83
CA CYS A 16 14.33 4.29 -30.46
C CYS A 16 14.99 3.72 -29.20
N GLN A 17 16.28 3.37 -29.27
CA GLN A 17 17.01 2.80 -28.13
C GLN A 17 17.24 3.81 -27.00
N GLN A 18 17.12 5.10 -27.29
CA GLN A 18 17.34 6.16 -26.31
C GLN A 18 16.08 6.55 -25.52
N CYS A 19 14.91 6.57 -26.14
CA CYS A 19 13.66 7.02 -25.51
C CYS A 19 12.51 6.02 -25.60
N GLY A 20 12.72 4.85 -26.21
CA GLY A 20 11.68 3.79 -26.34
C GLY A 20 10.55 4.11 -27.31
N THR A 21 10.53 5.28 -27.96
CA THR A 21 9.49 5.66 -28.90
C THR A 21 9.55 4.79 -30.16
N PRO A 22 8.40 4.27 -30.68
CA PRO A 22 8.38 3.55 -31.94
C PRO A 22 8.95 4.42 -33.07
N ALA A 23 9.87 3.88 -33.86
CA ALA A 23 10.38 4.52 -35.05
C ALA A 23 9.23 4.56 -36.06
N GLY A 24 8.65 5.74 -36.25
CA GLY A 24 7.42 5.92 -37.00
C GLY A 24 7.47 5.36 -38.42
N ALA A 25 6.35 4.83 -38.87
CA ALA A 25 6.09 4.59 -40.27
C ALA A 25 6.19 5.92 -41.04
N PRO A 26 6.77 5.93 -42.25
CA PRO A 26 6.90 7.15 -43.04
C PRO A 26 5.48 7.64 -43.41
N GLY A 27 5.09 8.78 -42.83
CA GLY A 27 3.80 9.41 -43.18
C GLY A 27 2.97 10.01 -42.05
N ALA A 28 3.36 9.91 -40.81
CA ALA A 28 2.63 10.58 -39.73
C ALA A 28 3.09 12.04 -39.61
N GLY A 29 2.30 12.94 -40.15
CA GLY A 29 2.42 14.40 -39.93
C GLY A 29 2.23 14.76 -38.48
N PRO A 30 2.53 16.02 -38.06
CA PRO A 30 2.42 16.45 -36.67
C PRO A 30 1.03 16.17 -36.14
N ALA A 31 0.92 15.27 -35.17
CA ALA A 31 -0.31 14.92 -34.49
C ALA A 31 -0.86 16.16 -33.77
N ALA A 32 -2.11 16.52 -34.03
CA ALA A 32 -2.79 17.55 -33.28
C ALA A 32 -2.88 17.18 -31.79
N PRO A 33 -2.74 18.15 -30.87
CA PRO A 33 -2.85 17.88 -29.44
C PRO A 33 -4.25 17.35 -29.12
N GLY A 34 -4.38 16.09 -28.71
CA GLY A 34 -5.62 15.52 -28.19
C GLY A 34 -6.22 14.32 -28.93
N ALA A 35 -5.65 13.84 -30.03
CA ALA A 35 -6.17 12.65 -30.72
C ALA A 35 -5.37 11.40 -30.28
N ASN A 36 -5.99 10.57 -29.44
CA ASN A 36 -5.53 9.20 -29.22
C ASN A 36 -5.78 8.40 -30.50
N PRO A 37 -4.76 7.73 -31.10
CA PRO A 37 -4.96 6.85 -32.25
C PRO A 37 -5.87 5.68 -31.85
N PRO A 38 -6.86 5.30 -32.68
CA PRO A 38 -7.74 4.19 -32.39
C PRO A 38 -6.93 2.88 -32.36
N GLY A 39 -6.98 2.19 -31.24
CA GLY A 39 -6.40 0.84 -31.07
C GLY A 39 -5.13 0.71 -30.22
N VAL A 40 -4.58 1.78 -29.67
CA VAL A 40 -3.50 1.68 -28.70
C VAL A 40 -4.12 1.68 -27.31
N ASN A 41 -4.30 0.50 -26.72
CA ASN A 41 -4.50 0.42 -25.28
C ASN A 41 -3.32 1.13 -24.62
N PRO A 42 -3.56 2.05 -23.66
CA PRO A 42 -2.47 2.63 -22.90
C PRO A 42 -1.66 1.46 -22.32
N LEU A 43 -0.38 1.38 -22.68
CA LEU A 43 0.53 0.47 -22.01
C LEU A 43 0.39 0.74 -20.51
N PRO A 44 0.22 -0.30 -19.68
CA PRO A 44 0.25 -0.10 -18.24
C PRO A 44 1.51 0.68 -17.91
N PRO A 45 1.44 1.65 -16.98
CA PRO A 45 2.60 2.43 -16.59
C PRO A 45 3.76 1.47 -16.31
N PRO A 46 4.99 1.81 -16.70
CA PRO A 46 6.12 0.93 -16.47
C PRO A 46 6.11 0.51 -15.02
N VAL A 47 5.93 -0.79 -14.79
CA VAL A 47 6.11 -1.37 -13.45
C VAL A 47 7.53 -1.02 -13.11
N SER A 48 7.71 -0.07 -12.20
CA SER A 48 9.03 0.23 -11.68
C SER A 48 9.55 -1.10 -11.16
N ALA A 49 10.48 -1.71 -11.89
CA ALA A 49 11.15 -2.92 -11.44
C ALA A 49 11.88 -2.50 -10.15
N SER A 50 11.19 -2.64 -9.03
CA SER A 50 11.76 -2.38 -7.73
C SER A 50 12.89 -3.39 -7.59
N VAL A 51 14.11 -2.89 -7.53
CA VAL A 51 15.25 -3.67 -7.07
C VAL A 51 14.95 -3.97 -5.60
N GLY A 52 14.21 -5.07 -5.37
CA GLY A 52 13.74 -5.39 -4.03
C GLY A 52 12.49 -6.28 -4.04
N MET A 53 11.79 -6.28 -2.94
CA MET A 53 10.53 -7.02 -2.75
C MET A 53 9.40 -6.39 -3.59
N THR A 54 8.45 -7.23 -4.01
CA THR A 54 7.25 -6.75 -4.70
C THR A 54 6.43 -5.81 -3.80
N ASP A 55 5.66 -4.90 -4.40
CA ASP A 55 4.83 -3.95 -3.66
C ASP A 55 3.85 -4.65 -2.71
N ASN A 56 3.28 -5.77 -3.16
CA ASN A 56 2.37 -6.59 -2.36
C ASN A 56 3.05 -7.19 -1.13
N MET A 57 4.25 -7.73 -1.31
CA MET A 57 5.05 -8.27 -0.21
C MET A 57 5.48 -7.19 0.77
N SER A 58 5.95 -6.05 0.26
CA SER A 58 6.34 -4.91 1.09
C SER A 58 5.15 -4.34 1.87
N GLY A 59 3.97 -4.21 1.21
CA GLY A 59 2.73 -3.81 1.85
C GLY A 59 2.28 -4.77 2.96
N ALA A 60 2.37 -6.09 2.72
CA ALA A 60 2.05 -7.09 3.74
C ALA A 60 3.03 -7.04 4.93
N LEU A 61 4.31 -6.83 4.67
CA LEU A 61 5.34 -6.70 5.70
C LEU A 61 5.14 -5.47 6.60
N CYS A 62 4.46 -4.40 6.10
CA CYS A 62 4.09 -3.27 6.94
C CYS A 62 3.22 -3.68 8.15
N TYR A 63 2.49 -4.79 8.05
CA TYR A 63 1.65 -5.31 9.14
C TYR A 63 2.37 -6.30 10.05
N LEU A 64 3.52 -6.87 9.65
CA LEU A 64 4.18 -7.99 10.34
C LEU A 64 4.49 -7.68 11.81
N LEU A 65 5.15 -6.57 12.09
CA LEU A 65 5.46 -6.09 13.44
C LEU A 65 4.67 -4.81 13.78
N GLY A 66 3.55 -4.60 13.11
CA GLY A 66 2.66 -3.47 13.34
C GLY A 66 3.32 -2.11 13.08
N PHE A 67 3.34 -1.22 14.08
CA PHE A 67 3.87 0.13 13.90
C PHE A 67 5.38 0.17 13.61
N ILE A 68 6.16 -0.81 14.08
CA ILE A 68 7.63 -0.84 13.88
C ILE A 68 7.95 -0.99 12.39
N THR A 69 7.39 -2.01 11.74
CA THR A 69 7.59 -2.22 10.30
C THR A 69 6.94 -1.12 9.47
N GLY A 70 5.78 -0.61 9.90
CA GLY A 70 5.16 0.54 9.26
C GLY A 70 6.08 1.75 9.22
N ILE A 71 6.70 2.13 10.32
CA ILE A 71 7.67 3.24 10.38
C ILE A 71 8.91 2.91 9.52
N LEU A 72 9.42 1.68 9.61
CA LEU A 72 10.58 1.26 8.83
C LEU A 72 10.38 1.48 7.34
N PHE A 73 9.24 1.06 6.78
CA PHE A 73 8.94 1.23 5.37
C PHE A 73 8.66 2.69 4.97
N LEU A 74 8.27 3.56 5.90
CA LEU A 74 8.14 5.00 5.64
C LEU A 74 9.49 5.72 5.55
N VAL A 75 10.53 5.17 6.18
CA VAL A 75 11.88 5.78 6.19
C VAL A 75 12.77 5.15 5.13
N LEU A 76 12.59 3.88 4.83
CA LEU A 76 13.47 3.11 3.96
C LEU A 76 13.22 3.41 2.48
N ALA A 77 14.24 3.99 1.79
CA ALA A 77 14.22 4.10 0.34
C ALA A 77 14.52 2.73 -0.31
N PRO A 78 13.89 2.35 -1.44
CA PRO A 78 12.96 3.15 -2.26
C PRO A 78 11.48 3.03 -1.83
N TYR A 79 11.14 2.25 -0.80
CA TYR A 79 9.77 1.90 -0.41
C TYR A 79 8.95 3.12 0.04
N ASN A 80 9.60 4.11 0.66
CA ASN A 80 8.97 5.36 1.10
C ASN A 80 8.47 6.26 -0.06
N GLN A 81 8.87 5.97 -1.29
CA GLN A 81 8.40 6.70 -2.49
C GLN A 81 7.18 6.04 -3.13
N ASN A 82 6.91 4.79 -2.78
CA ASN A 82 5.76 4.05 -3.32
C ASN A 82 4.50 4.37 -2.52
N ARG A 83 3.52 4.95 -3.21
CA ARG A 83 2.24 5.38 -2.65
C ARG A 83 1.46 4.23 -1.99
N THR A 84 1.47 3.04 -2.58
CA THR A 84 0.78 1.86 -2.06
C THR A 84 1.42 1.40 -0.75
N ILE A 85 2.75 1.34 -0.70
CA ILE A 85 3.48 0.93 0.51
C ILE A 85 3.27 1.95 1.62
N ARG A 86 3.34 3.24 1.31
CA ARG A 86 3.05 4.33 2.27
C ARG A 86 1.64 4.21 2.86
N PHE A 87 0.65 3.91 2.03
CA PHE A 87 -0.73 3.70 2.49
C PHE A 87 -0.80 2.55 3.52
N HIS A 88 -0.26 1.38 3.20
CA HIS A 88 -0.25 0.23 4.10
C HIS A 88 0.56 0.49 5.37
N ALA A 89 1.67 1.21 5.28
CA ALA A 89 2.48 1.61 6.43
C ALA A 89 1.71 2.53 7.39
N PHE A 90 1.07 3.60 6.88
CA PHE A 90 0.23 4.48 7.71
C PHE A 90 -0.97 3.75 8.29
N GLN A 91 -1.63 2.91 7.49
CA GLN A 91 -2.78 2.13 7.97
C GLN A 91 -2.39 1.16 9.09
N SER A 92 -1.24 0.51 8.98
CA SER A 92 -0.68 -0.37 10.02
C SER A 92 -0.41 0.41 11.31
N ILE A 93 0.24 1.57 11.21
CA ILE A 93 0.52 2.44 12.36
C ILE A 93 -0.77 2.87 13.06
N PHE A 94 -1.72 3.42 12.30
CA PHE A 94 -2.99 3.89 12.86
C PHE A 94 -3.83 2.76 13.45
N LEU A 95 -3.82 1.57 12.82
CA LEU A 95 -4.48 0.39 13.35
C LEU A 95 -3.93 0.00 14.72
N ASN A 96 -2.61 0.00 14.87
CA ASN A 96 -1.98 -0.34 16.15
C ASN A 96 -2.26 0.72 17.23
N ILE A 97 -2.22 2.00 16.88
CA ILE A 97 -2.56 3.09 17.82
C ILE A 97 -4.02 2.97 18.27
N ALA A 98 -4.94 2.79 17.32
CA ALA A 98 -6.37 2.64 17.63
C ALA A 98 -6.63 1.41 18.50
N TRP A 99 -6.00 0.29 18.18
CA TRP A 99 -6.09 -0.93 18.97
C TRP A 99 -5.56 -0.74 20.40
N PHE A 100 -4.40 -0.11 20.53
CA PHE A 100 -3.82 0.17 21.84
C PHE A 100 -4.74 1.05 22.71
N ALA A 101 -5.36 2.06 22.10
CA ALA A 101 -6.35 2.90 22.77
C ALA A 101 -7.58 2.09 23.23
N VAL A 102 -8.14 1.26 22.35
CA VAL A 102 -9.26 0.37 22.68
C VAL A 102 -8.89 -0.60 23.81
N TYR A 103 -7.69 -1.18 23.73
CA TYR A 103 -7.23 -2.12 24.75
C TYR A 103 -7.06 -1.46 26.12
N ILE A 104 -6.53 -0.23 26.19
CA ILE A 104 -6.41 0.53 27.44
C ILE A 104 -7.77 0.80 28.04
N VAL A 105 -8.71 1.31 27.23
CA VAL A 105 -10.08 1.63 27.71
C VAL A 105 -10.78 0.36 28.23
N ALA A 106 -10.71 -0.73 27.46
CA ALA A 106 -11.25 -2.02 27.87
C ALA A 106 -10.62 -2.53 29.17
N SER A 107 -9.30 -2.37 29.32
CA SER A 107 -8.57 -2.77 30.53
C SER A 107 -9.01 -1.97 31.76
N ILE A 108 -9.17 -0.65 31.65
CA ILE A 108 -9.61 0.18 32.74
C ILE A 108 -11.01 -0.22 33.20
N ILE A 109 -11.94 -0.38 32.24
CA ILE A 109 -13.34 -0.76 32.54
C ILE A 109 -13.40 -2.14 33.16
N SER A 110 -12.74 -3.12 32.55
CA SER A 110 -12.82 -4.52 33.01
C SER A 110 -12.08 -4.73 34.32
N TYR A 111 -11.01 -3.97 34.59
CA TYR A 111 -10.32 -4.01 35.88
C TYR A 111 -11.22 -3.52 37.02
N ALA A 112 -11.98 -2.46 36.81
CA ALA A 112 -12.95 -1.98 37.80
C ALA A 112 -14.00 -3.05 38.15
N LEU A 113 -14.38 -3.91 37.20
CA LEU A 113 -15.31 -5.02 37.41
C LEU A 113 -14.73 -6.17 38.24
N THR A 114 -13.41 -6.29 38.36
CA THR A 114 -12.76 -7.34 39.15
C THR A 114 -13.06 -7.21 40.67
N ALA A 115 -13.59 -6.05 41.09
CA ALA A 115 -14.11 -5.88 42.46
C ALA A 115 -15.23 -6.86 42.78
N ILE A 116 -15.92 -7.42 41.76
CA ILE A 116 -16.94 -8.49 41.93
C ILE A 116 -16.19 -9.83 41.82
N PRO A 117 -16.08 -10.60 42.92
CA PRO A 117 -15.33 -11.86 42.91
C PRO A 117 -15.88 -12.84 41.86
N PHE A 118 -15.00 -13.61 41.26
CA PHE A 118 -15.25 -14.60 40.21
C PHE A 118 -15.85 -14.02 38.91
N LEU A 119 -16.96 -13.31 38.96
CA LEU A 119 -17.64 -12.77 37.78
C LEU A 119 -16.81 -11.70 37.10
N GLY A 120 -16.26 -10.75 37.82
CA GLY A 120 -15.44 -9.68 37.28
C GLY A 120 -14.16 -10.21 36.62
N THR A 121 -13.48 -11.16 37.28
CA THR A 121 -12.29 -11.82 36.72
C THR A 121 -12.63 -12.62 35.46
N PHE A 122 -13.76 -13.31 35.45
CA PHE A 122 -14.21 -14.05 34.28
C PHE A 122 -14.47 -13.10 33.08
N ILE A 123 -15.18 -12.00 33.31
CA ILE A 123 -15.43 -10.98 32.28
C ILE A 123 -14.13 -10.39 31.76
N TYR A 124 -13.18 -10.08 32.65
CA TYR A 124 -11.85 -9.58 32.28
C TYR A 124 -11.17 -10.54 31.30
N ILE A 125 -11.06 -11.81 31.65
CA ILE A 125 -10.39 -12.83 30.82
C ILE A 125 -11.10 -12.97 29.47
N VAL A 126 -12.41 -13.13 29.45
CA VAL A 126 -13.18 -13.33 28.21
C VAL A 126 -13.07 -12.13 27.29
N LEU A 127 -13.19 -10.91 27.83
CA LEU A 127 -13.09 -9.68 27.03
C LEU A 127 -11.71 -9.55 26.39
N HIS A 128 -10.62 -9.74 27.15
CA HIS A 128 -9.27 -9.60 26.62
C HIS A 128 -8.91 -10.71 25.65
N LEU A 129 -9.40 -11.93 25.88
CA LEU A 129 -9.25 -13.03 24.93
C LEU A 129 -9.99 -12.73 23.61
N ALA A 130 -11.23 -12.23 23.68
CA ALA A 130 -12.00 -11.86 22.50
C ALA A 130 -11.37 -10.72 21.72
N LEU A 131 -10.90 -9.68 22.41
CA LEU A 131 -10.17 -8.57 21.80
C LEU A 131 -8.88 -9.06 21.13
N GLY A 132 -8.06 -9.85 21.83
CA GLY A 132 -6.82 -10.39 21.30
C GLY A 132 -7.02 -11.26 20.07
N LEU A 133 -8.02 -12.16 20.12
CA LEU A 133 -8.37 -13.02 18.99
C LEU A 133 -8.91 -12.22 17.81
N GLY A 134 -9.76 -11.22 18.08
CA GLY A 134 -10.29 -10.32 17.04
C GLY A 134 -9.19 -9.55 16.33
N LEU A 135 -8.22 -9.00 17.08
CA LEU A 135 -7.06 -8.35 16.48
C LEU A 135 -6.21 -9.33 15.67
N PHE A 136 -5.96 -10.51 16.20
CA PHE A 136 -5.16 -11.51 15.52
C PHE A 136 -5.77 -11.93 14.19
N ILE A 137 -7.08 -12.15 14.14
CA ILE A 137 -7.80 -12.46 12.92
C ILE A 137 -7.74 -11.28 11.94
N LEU A 138 -7.98 -10.05 12.40
CA LEU A 138 -7.89 -8.86 11.57
C LEU A 138 -6.48 -8.67 11.02
N TRP A 139 -5.47 -8.88 11.83
CA TRP A 139 -4.06 -8.80 11.45
C TRP A 139 -3.72 -9.81 10.34
N LEU A 140 -4.09 -11.07 10.51
CA LEU A 140 -3.90 -12.11 9.48
C LEU A 140 -4.65 -11.76 8.20
N TYR A 141 -5.89 -11.30 8.33
CA TYR A 141 -6.72 -10.91 7.19
C TYR A 141 -6.08 -9.79 6.39
N MET A 142 -5.63 -8.71 7.07
CA MET A 142 -4.97 -7.57 6.41
C MET A 142 -3.67 -7.99 5.73
N MET A 143 -2.84 -8.79 6.41
CA MET A 143 -1.58 -9.27 5.85
C MET A 143 -1.80 -10.15 4.62
N PHE A 144 -2.75 -11.10 4.68
CA PHE A 144 -3.08 -12.00 3.59
C PHE A 144 -3.66 -11.26 2.38
N LYS A 145 -4.61 -10.36 2.61
CA LYS A 145 -5.23 -9.58 1.53
C LYS A 145 -4.24 -8.66 0.82
N THR A 146 -3.41 -7.97 1.59
CA THR A 146 -2.36 -7.11 1.03
C THR A 146 -1.33 -7.91 0.24
N TYR A 147 -0.95 -9.09 0.70
CA TYR A 147 -0.06 -9.98 -0.02
C TYR A 147 -0.63 -10.39 -1.39
N ASN A 148 -1.95 -10.59 -1.47
CA ASN A 148 -2.65 -10.86 -2.74
C ASN A 148 -2.87 -9.62 -3.61
N GLY A 149 -2.36 -8.45 -3.22
CA GLY A 149 -2.47 -7.20 -3.99
C GLY A 149 -3.79 -6.47 -3.81
N GLU A 150 -4.60 -6.85 -2.83
CA GLU A 150 -5.86 -6.18 -2.55
C GLU A 150 -5.65 -5.00 -1.60
N LYS A 151 -6.05 -3.79 -2.02
CA LYS A 151 -6.04 -2.60 -1.16
C LYS A 151 -7.31 -2.58 -0.30
N ILE A 152 -7.21 -3.05 0.94
CA ILE A 152 -8.28 -2.97 1.92
C ILE A 152 -8.21 -1.62 2.64
N VAL A 153 -9.28 -0.85 2.52
CA VAL A 153 -9.43 0.45 3.21
C VAL A 153 -10.31 0.23 4.44
N LEU A 154 -9.71 0.27 5.63
CA LEU A 154 -10.46 0.16 6.88
C LEU A 154 -11.34 1.39 7.08
N PRO A 155 -12.58 1.24 7.59
CA PRO A 155 -13.42 2.38 7.92
C PRO A 155 -12.69 3.24 8.98
N VAL A 156 -12.77 4.57 8.85
CA VAL A 156 -12.10 5.58 9.70
C VAL A 156 -10.58 5.65 9.51
N ILE A 157 -9.86 4.55 9.66
CA ILE A 157 -8.38 4.49 9.59
C ILE A 157 -7.90 4.63 8.14
N GLY A 158 -8.59 3.99 7.19
CA GLY A 158 -8.20 4.01 5.79
C GLY A 158 -8.17 5.40 5.17
N PRO A 159 -9.23 6.22 5.30
CA PRO A 159 -9.20 7.60 4.81
C PRO A 159 -8.11 8.48 5.43
N LEU A 160 -7.75 8.23 6.69
CA LEU A 160 -6.63 8.92 7.35
C LEU A 160 -5.28 8.48 6.75
N ALA A 161 -5.12 7.19 6.50
CA ALA A 161 -3.93 6.64 5.87
C ALA A 161 -3.76 7.15 4.43
N ASP A 162 -4.85 7.24 3.65
CA ASP A 162 -4.84 7.81 2.31
C ASP A 162 -4.35 9.26 2.30
N LYS A 163 -4.86 10.11 3.20
CA LYS A 163 -4.44 11.50 3.34
C LYS A 163 -2.94 11.61 3.64
N GLN A 164 -2.42 10.79 4.55
CA GLN A 164 -1.02 10.82 4.93
C GLN A 164 -0.10 10.21 3.87
N ALA A 165 -0.59 9.24 3.12
CA ALA A 165 0.16 8.66 2.01
C ALA A 165 0.29 9.60 0.80
N GLY A 166 -0.46 10.71 0.78
CA GLY A 166 -0.50 11.65 -0.35
C GLY A 166 -1.36 11.11 -1.50
N VAL A 167 -2.41 10.41 -1.17
CA VAL A 167 -3.37 9.80 -2.11
C VAL A 167 -4.60 10.66 -2.24
#